data_331ba9af7dc9248ce52d27282d339c2e
#
_entry.id   331ba9af7dc9248ce52d27282d339c2e
#
_cell.length_a   1.000
_cell.length_b   1.000
_cell.length_c   1.000
_cell.angle_alpha   90.00
_cell.angle_beta   90.00
_cell.angle_gamma   90.00
#
_symmetry.space_group_name_H-M   'P 1'
#
loop_
_entity.id
_entity.type
_entity.pdbx_description
1 polymer ?
#
loop_
_entity_poly.entity_id
_entity_poly.type
_entity_poly.pdbx_seq_one_letter_code
_entity_poly.pdbx_strand_id
1 'polypeptide(L)'
;MKITSVDLYQVTSGKPSVAGTYWKASICRINTDEGISGFGEAGVCYSSGSDAALGLLKDYAQAIIGMNPMNNEQIWNKLHRDTFWGMGGGTIVFSAISAIDIALWDIRGKALNVPVYQLLGGKTNDKLRAYASQIQFDWGPICAPMVTPEDYASAARKAMAEGYTAVKVDPVGFNMKGNWMEWSNYGLLEYDQMKAAVDRVAAIREAGGPGLDIIIELHSLTDTNTAIQLGRELEKYRCFYYEEPTQPLNPSLFREIANNVRIPMASGERIYSRWGYRPFYEDRSLSIIQPDLCNTGGLTEGKKICDMAHTYDIGVQIHICGSPISTAAALQ
;
A
#
# COMPACT_ATOMS: atom_id res chain seq x y z
N MET A 1 28.87 8.39 -15.35
CA MET A 1 27.54 7.85 -15.70
C MET A 1 26.54 8.98 -15.88
N LYS A 2 25.79 8.98 -16.97
CA LYS A 2 24.71 9.94 -17.27
C LYS A 2 23.48 9.22 -17.79
N ILE A 3 22.31 9.71 -17.47
CA ILE A 3 21.04 9.23 -18.02
C ILE A 3 20.96 9.60 -19.49
N THR A 4 20.75 8.62 -20.36
CA THR A 4 20.68 8.82 -21.82
C THR A 4 19.25 8.77 -22.35
N SER A 5 18.41 7.90 -21.77
CA SER A 5 17.00 7.79 -22.14
C SER A 5 16.17 7.19 -21.01
N VAL A 6 14.87 7.37 -21.09
CA VAL A 6 13.89 6.71 -20.22
C VAL A 6 12.82 6.07 -21.10
N ASP A 7 12.74 4.75 -21.05
CA ASP A 7 11.70 3.99 -21.73
C ASP A 7 10.50 3.81 -20.78
N LEU A 8 9.29 3.96 -21.30
CA LEU A 8 8.06 3.85 -20.51
C LEU A 8 7.20 2.69 -21.04
N TYR A 9 6.69 1.91 -20.12
CA TYR A 9 5.86 0.74 -20.41
C TYR A 9 4.58 0.80 -19.61
N GLN A 10 3.50 0.30 -20.19
CA GLN A 10 2.25 0.07 -19.50
C GLN A 10 1.83 -1.37 -19.69
N VAL A 11 1.71 -2.09 -18.57
CA VAL A 11 1.36 -3.51 -18.53
C VAL A 11 -0.02 -3.67 -17.92
N THR A 12 -0.89 -4.41 -18.58
CA THR A 12 -2.26 -4.63 -18.10
C THR A 12 -2.52 -6.11 -17.84
N SER A 13 -3.42 -6.42 -16.90
CA SER A 13 -3.83 -7.80 -16.60
C SER A 13 -4.59 -8.50 -17.74
N GLY A 14 -5.03 -7.76 -18.77
CA GLY A 14 -5.80 -8.29 -19.89
C GLY A 14 -7.24 -8.71 -19.54
N LYS A 15 -7.57 -8.88 -18.25
CA LYS A 15 -8.91 -9.19 -17.75
C LYS A 15 -9.20 -8.32 -16.52
N PRO A 16 -10.46 -7.91 -16.31
CA PRO A 16 -10.86 -7.21 -15.11
C PRO A 16 -10.72 -8.13 -13.88
N SER A 17 -10.50 -7.53 -12.72
CA SER A 17 -10.57 -8.20 -11.42
C SER A 17 -12.00 -8.62 -11.08
N VAL A 18 -12.19 -9.37 -10.01
CA VAL A 18 -13.53 -9.69 -9.47
C VAL A 18 -14.33 -8.43 -9.16
N ALA A 19 -13.67 -7.33 -8.81
CA ALA A 19 -14.28 -6.02 -8.61
C ALA A 19 -14.53 -5.24 -9.91
N GLY A 20 -14.37 -5.85 -11.09
CA GLY A 20 -14.64 -5.22 -12.39
C GLY A 20 -13.57 -4.23 -12.87
N THR A 21 -12.45 -4.09 -12.16
CA THR A 21 -11.38 -3.15 -12.48
C THR A 21 -10.19 -3.86 -13.13
N TYR A 22 -9.46 -3.11 -13.99
CA TYR A 22 -8.21 -3.60 -14.57
C TYR A 22 -7.04 -3.20 -13.69
N TRP A 23 -6.07 -4.13 -13.56
CA TRP A 23 -4.76 -3.81 -13.02
C TRP A 23 -3.85 -3.35 -14.17
N LYS A 24 -3.19 -2.21 -14.01
CA LYS A 24 -2.46 -1.53 -15.08
C LYS A 24 -1.21 -0.82 -14.51
N ALA A 25 -0.07 -1.49 -14.54
CA ALA A 25 1.19 -0.93 -14.05
C ALA A 25 1.83 0.04 -15.05
N SER A 26 2.32 1.17 -14.56
CA SER A 26 3.17 2.11 -15.31
C SER A 26 4.61 1.96 -14.84
N ILE A 27 5.47 1.49 -15.74
CA ILE A 27 6.87 1.12 -15.47
C ILE A 27 7.79 2.04 -16.26
N CYS A 28 8.88 2.48 -15.66
CA CYS A 28 9.98 3.15 -16.37
C CYS A 28 11.25 2.30 -16.33
N ARG A 29 12.04 2.39 -17.40
CA ARG A 29 13.41 1.92 -17.47
C ARG A 29 14.31 3.11 -17.77
N ILE A 30 15.23 3.42 -16.87
CA ILE A 30 16.24 4.47 -17.05
C ILE A 30 17.50 3.83 -17.61
N ASN A 31 17.99 4.35 -18.73
CA ASN A 31 19.21 3.89 -19.38
C ASN A 31 20.35 4.89 -19.18
N THR A 32 21.60 4.39 -19.14
CA THR A 32 22.79 5.20 -18.94
C THR A 32 23.81 5.03 -20.05
N ASP A 33 24.74 5.98 -20.18
CA ASP A 33 25.87 5.94 -21.10
C ASP A 33 26.89 4.83 -20.80
N GLU A 34 26.81 4.19 -19.65
CA GLU A 34 27.66 3.06 -19.25
C GLU A 34 26.98 1.70 -19.46
N GLY A 35 25.81 1.65 -20.11
CA GLY A 35 25.08 0.42 -20.41
C GLY A 35 24.32 -0.18 -19.22
N ILE A 36 24.39 0.45 -18.05
CA ILE A 36 23.60 0.05 -16.87
C ILE A 36 22.21 0.65 -16.99
N SER A 37 21.17 -0.15 -16.71
CA SER A 37 19.79 0.34 -16.65
C SER A 37 19.08 -0.12 -15.38
N GLY A 38 18.11 0.68 -14.93
CA GLY A 38 17.27 0.35 -13.78
C GLY A 38 15.79 0.48 -14.08
N PHE A 39 14.99 -0.28 -13.35
CA PHE A 39 13.54 -0.31 -13.46
C PHE A 39 12.87 0.27 -12.22
N GLY A 40 11.74 0.95 -12.45
CA GLY A 40 10.88 1.43 -11.37
C GLY A 40 9.42 1.46 -11.81
N GLU A 41 8.52 1.57 -10.84
CA GLU A 41 7.08 1.48 -11.05
C GLU A 41 6.35 2.59 -10.31
N ALA A 42 5.33 3.15 -10.96
CA ALA A 42 4.35 4.05 -10.34
C ALA A 42 3.18 3.23 -9.80
N GLY A 43 2.86 3.42 -8.51
CA GLY A 43 1.98 2.50 -7.77
C GLY A 43 0.47 2.65 -8.01
N VAL A 44 0.03 3.57 -8.86
CA VAL A 44 -1.40 3.75 -9.21
C VAL A 44 -1.87 2.74 -10.27
N CYS A 45 -1.64 1.47 -10.00
CA CYS A 45 -1.89 0.40 -10.95
C CYS A 45 -3.32 -0.16 -10.92
N TYR A 46 -4.07 0.09 -9.85
CA TYR A 46 -5.42 -0.42 -9.66
C TYR A 46 -6.47 0.66 -10.01
N SER A 47 -7.50 0.29 -10.79
CA SER A 47 -8.57 1.19 -11.21
C SER A 47 -8.10 2.36 -12.09
N SER A 48 -8.27 3.59 -11.66
CA SER A 48 -7.95 4.82 -12.42
C SER A 48 -6.66 5.47 -11.93
N GLY A 49 -5.99 6.25 -12.77
CA GLY A 49 -4.80 7.03 -12.40
C GLY A 49 -3.52 6.61 -13.12
N SER A 50 -3.42 5.37 -13.59
CA SER A 50 -2.21 4.85 -14.26
C SER A 50 -1.81 5.68 -15.49
N ASP A 51 -2.78 6.09 -16.33
CA ASP A 51 -2.49 6.91 -17.52
C ASP A 51 -2.01 8.32 -17.14
N ALA A 52 -2.55 8.89 -16.07
CA ALA A 52 -2.11 10.18 -15.56
C ALA A 52 -0.67 10.11 -15.02
N ALA A 53 -0.34 9.05 -14.28
CA ALA A 53 1.02 8.82 -13.79
C ALA A 53 2.00 8.61 -14.96
N LEU A 54 1.61 7.84 -15.98
CA LEU A 54 2.42 7.65 -17.18
C LEU A 54 2.63 8.96 -17.95
N GLY A 55 1.60 9.82 -18.01
CA GLY A 55 1.71 11.15 -18.60
C GLY A 55 2.75 12.02 -17.89
N LEU A 56 2.68 12.09 -16.56
CA LEU A 56 3.65 12.83 -15.77
C LEU A 56 5.08 12.22 -15.84
N LEU A 57 5.19 10.89 -15.90
CA LEU A 57 6.46 10.22 -16.12
C LEU A 57 7.13 10.65 -17.43
N LYS A 58 6.36 10.92 -18.50
CA LYS A 58 6.91 11.44 -19.77
C LYS A 58 7.56 12.79 -19.58
N ASP A 59 6.93 13.70 -18.85
CA ASP A 59 7.46 15.02 -18.57
C ASP A 59 8.71 14.93 -17.68
N TYR A 60 8.66 14.14 -16.64
CA TYR A 60 9.76 13.93 -15.71
C TYR A 60 10.95 13.24 -16.35
N ALA A 61 10.71 12.29 -17.27
CA ALA A 61 11.76 11.64 -18.04
C ALA A 61 12.64 12.64 -18.80
N GLN A 62 12.03 13.65 -19.44
CA GLN A 62 12.77 14.70 -20.14
C GLN A 62 13.62 15.56 -19.20
N ALA A 63 13.10 15.82 -17.99
CA ALA A 63 13.74 16.69 -17.01
C ALA A 63 15.04 16.10 -16.43
N ILE A 64 15.24 14.78 -16.52
CA ILE A 64 16.38 14.08 -15.90
C ILE A 64 17.45 13.63 -16.92
N ILE A 65 17.22 13.77 -18.23
CA ILE A 65 18.22 13.43 -19.25
C ILE A 65 19.52 14.21 -19.03
N GLY A 66 20.65 13.51 -19.12
CA GLY A 66 21.99 14.06 -18.90
C GLY A 66 22.41 14.17 -17.43
N MET A 67 21.50 13.95 -16.47
CA MET A 67 21.83 13.95 -15.03
C MET A 67 22.61 12.69 -14.64
N ASN A 68 23.36 12.79 -13.54
CA ASN A 68 24.03 11.62 -12.96
C ASN A 68 23.01 10.81 -12.15
N PRO A 69 22.72 9.53 -12.53
CA PRO A 69 21.75 8.70 -11.82
C PRO A 69 22.16 8.31 -10.40
N MET A 70 23.44 8.52 -10.04
CA MET A 70 23.91 8.28 -8.67
C MET A 70 23.48 9.37 -7.68
N ASN A 71 22.93 10.48 -8.16
CA ASN A 71 22.51 11.62 -7.34
C ASN A 71 20.99 11.57 -7.06
N ASN A 72 20.49 10.51 -6.43
CA ASN A 72 19.07 10.28 -6.14
C ASN A 72 18.40 11.52 -5.51
N GLU A 73 18.99 12.07 -4.44
CA GLU A 73 18.43 13.24 -3.74
C GLU A 73 18.34 14.48 -4.64
N GLN A 74 19.33 14.71 -5.50
CA GLN A 74 19.31 15.83 -6.43
C GLN A 74 18.17 15.68 -7.45
N ILE A 75 18.01 14.48 -8.01
CA ILE A 75 16.94 14.19 -8.98
C ILE A 75 15.58 14.27 -8.29
N TRP A 76 15.43 13.68 -7.11
CA TRP A 76 14.22 13.75 -6.32
C TRP A 76 13.78 15.19 -6.05
N ASN A 77 14.71 16.02 -5.57
CA ASN A 77 14.45 17.46 -5.31
C ASN A 77 14.08 18.19 -6.60
N LYS A 78 14.77 17.92 -7.72
CA LYS A 78 14.43 18.50 -9.02
C LYS A 78 12.98 18.19 -9.40
N LEU A 79 12.56 16.93 -9.32
CA LEU A 79 11.23 16.51 -9.71
C LEU A 79 10.13 17.05 -8.79
N HIS A 80 10.42 17.17 -7.50
CA HIS A 80 9.47 17.67 -6.50
C HIS A 80 9.41 19.20 -6.48
N ARG A 81 10.55 19.89 -6.48
CA ARG A 81 10.61 21.35 -6.22
C ARG A 81 10.70 22.18 -7.49
N ASP A 82 11.48 21.74 -8.49
CA ASP A 82 11.79 22.56 -9.65
C ASP A 82 10.75 22.43 -10.78
N THR A 83 9.78 21.53 -10.63
CA THR A 83 8.72 21.33 -11.62
C THR A 83 7.45 22.15 -11.35
N PHE A 84 7.54 23.17 -10.50
CA PHE A 84 6.48 24.09 -10.10
C PHE A 84 5.28 23.41 -9.39
N TRP A 85 4.55 22.51 -10.08
CA TRP A 85 3.39 21.81 -9.53
C TRP A 85 3.75 20.61 -8.63
N GLY A 86 4.97 20.11 -8.72
CA GLY A 86 5.43 18.98 -7.92
C GLY A 86 5.33 19.19 -6.42
N MET A 87 5.53 20.45 -5.96
CA MET A 87 5.41 20.80 -4.54
C MET A 87 3.99 20.64 -3.97
N GLY A 88 2.97 20.62 -4.82
CA GLY A 88 1.59 20.32 -4.41
C GLY A 88 1.39 18.86 -4.03
N GLY A 89 2.29 17.98 -4.46
CA GLY A 89 2.27 16.55 -4.14
C GLY A 89 1.08 15.80 -4.74
N GLY A 90 0.56 14.89 -3.97
CA GLY A 90 -0.57 14.02 -4.35
C GLY A 90 -0.13 12.75 -5.08
N THR A 91 -1.08 11.86 -5.28
CA THR A 91 -0.86 10.49 -5.79
C THR A 91 -0.06 10.47 -7.08
N ILE A 92 -0.44 11.25 -8.07
CA ILE A 92 0.18 11.23 -9.41
C ILE A 92 1.62 11.74 -9.36
N VAL A 93 1.87 12.82 -8.61
CA VAL A 93 3.21 13.39 -8.47
C VAL A 93 4.15 12.40 -7.79
N PHE A 94 3.75 11.89 -6.64
CA PHE A 94 4.63 11.01 -5.87
C PHE A 94 4.77 9.62 -6.48
N SER A 95 3.76 9.09 -7.19
CA SER A 95 3.93 7.83 -7.92
C SER A 95 4.91 7.98 -9.09
N ALA A 96 4.87 9.08 -9.83
CA ALA A 96 5.84 9.34 -10.90
C ALA A 96 7.27 9.53 -10.36
N ILE A 97 7.43 10.27 -9.25
CA ILE A 97 8.73 10.39 -8.55
C ILE A 97 9.22 9.03 -8.07
N SER A 98 8.31 8.21 -7.50
CA SER A 98 8.64 6.87 -7.00
C SER A 98 9.22 5.97 -8.09
N ALA A 99 8.59 5.94 -9.26
CA ALA A 99 9.07 5.13 -10.37
C ALA A 99 10.50 5.51 -10.76
N ILE A 100 10.79 6.80 -10.87
CA ILE A 100 12.14 7.27 -11.20
C ILE A 100 13.12 6.92 -10.07
N ASP A 101 12.77 7.20 -8.83
CA ASP A 101 13.64 6.97 -7.68
C ASP A 101 14.00 5.49 -7.50
N ILE A 102 13.03 4.59 -7.63
CA ILE A 102 13.26 3.14 -7.57
C ILE A 102 14.22 2.71 -8.69
N ALA A 103 14.03 3.21 -9.93
CA ALA A 103 14.93 2.92 -11.04
C ALA A 103 16.35 3.43 -10.79
N LEU A 104 16.52 4.59 -10.17
CA LEU A 104 17.83 5.14 -9.78
C LEU A 104 18.51 4.28 -8.71
N TRP A 105 17.78 3.80 -7.73
CA TRP A 105 18.30 2.87 -6.73
C TRP A 105 18.72 1.53 -7.34
N ASP A 106 17.96 1.02 -8.31
CA ASP A 106 18.32 -0.19 -9.06
C ASP A 106 19.62 0.01 -9.87
N ILE A 107 19.78 1.15 -10.57
CA ILE A 107 21.05 1.52 -11.23
C ILE A 107 22.19 1.57 -10.21
N ARG A 108 21.97 2.20 -9.07
CA ARG A 108 22.99 2.38 -8.03
C ARG A 108 23.47 1.04 -7.48
N GLY A 109 22.54 0.14 -7.17
CA GLY A 109 22.87 -1.21 -6.73
C GLY A 109 23.68 -1.98 -7.76
N LYS A 110 23.27 -1.94 -9.04
CA LYS A 110 23.97 -2.58 -10.16
C LYS A 110 25.36 -1.98 -10.41
N ALA A 111 25.47 -0.66 -10.39
CA ALA A 111 26.75 0.03 -10.61
C ALA A 111 27.77 -0.29 -9.51
N LEU A 112 27.34 -0.46 -8.28
CA LEU A 112 28.18 -0.82 -7.13
C LEU A 112 28.28 -2.33 -6.91
N ASN A 113 27.56 -3.13 -7.70
CA ASN A 113 27.48 -4.59 -7.59
C ASN A 113 27.07 -5.07 -6.19
N VAL A 114 26.11 -4.39 -5.57
CA VAL A 114 25.53 -4.77 -4.28
C VAL A 114 24.01 -4.66 -4.31
N PRO A 115 23.28 -5.46 -3.54
CA PRO A 115 21.82 -5.26 -3.39
C PRO A 115 21.53 -3.94 -2.67
N VAL A 116 20.38 -3.33 -2.97
CA VAL A 116 20.04 -1.99 -2.50
C VAL A 116 19.98 -1.91 -0.97
N TYR A 117 19.51 -2.96 -0.29
CA TYR A 117 19.49 -2.97 1.18
C TYR A 117 20.87 -2.74 1.83
N GLN A 118 21.97 -3.15 1.17
CA GLN A 118 23.32 -2.86 1.65
C GLN A 118 23.64 -1.36 1.66
N LEU A 119 23.07 -0.63 0.71
CA LEU A 119 23.23 0.83 0.60
C LEU A 119 22.32 1.58 1.58
N LEU A 120 21.25 0.93 2.06
CA LEU A 120 20.31 1.48 3.04
C LEU A 120 20.70 1.21 4.50
N GLY A 121 21.84 0.59 4.73
CA GLY A 121 22.36 0.31 6.08
C GLY A 121 22.58 -1.17 6.39
N GLY A 122 22.31 -2.05 5.44
CA GLY A 122 22.49 -3.49 5.59
C GLY A 122 21.21 -4.24 5.99
N LYS A 123 21.30 -5.55 6.00
CA LYS A 123 20.18 -6.43 6.32
C LYS A 123 19.84 -6.37 7.81
N THR A 124 18.58 -6.08 8.14
CA THR A 124 18.06 -6.09 9.51
C THR A 124 17.37 -7.40 9.86
N ASN A 125 16.74 -8.07 8.87
CA ASN A 125 16.02 -9.32 9.07
C ASN A 125 16.40 -10.34 7.98
N ASP A 126 16.57 -11.60 8.35
CA ASP A 126 16.79 -12.69 7.40
C ASP A 126 15.47 -13.18 6.75
N LYS A 127 14.36 -13.01 7.46
CA LYS A 127 13.02 -13.42 7.03
C LYS A 127 12.01 -12.34 7.44
N LEU A 128 11.06 -12.09 6.57
CA LEU A 128 9.91 -11.24 6.82
C LEU A 128 8.65 -12.11 6.97
N ARG A 129 7.82 -11.78 7.96
CA ARG A 129 6.52 -12.43 8.10
C ARG A 129 5.58 -11.93 7.01
N ALA A 130 4.95 -12.85 6.29
CA ALA A 130 3.89 -12.55 5.33
C ALA A 130 2.51 -12.87 5.92
N TYR A 131 1.49 -12.20 5.41
CA TYR A 131 0.08 -12.53 5.68
C TYR A 131 -0.65 -12.84 4.37
N ALA A 132 -1.67 -13.69 4.44
CA ALA A 132 -2.57 -13.93 3.32
C ALA A 132 -3.52 -12.75 3.17
N SER A 133 -3.35 -11.97 2.09
CA SER A 133 -4.09 -10.74 1.85
C SER A 133 -5.36 -10.99 1.05
N GLN A 134 -6.42 -10.20 1.32
CA GLN A 134 -7.63 -10.13 0.50
C GLN A 134 -8.43 -11.45 0.46
N ILE A 135 -8.54 -12.14 1.61
CA ILE A 135 -9.26 -13.44 1.66
C ILE A 135 -10.77 -13.32 1.40
N GLN A 136 -11.34 -12.13 1.30
CA GLN A 136 -12.71 -11.90 0.83
C GLN A 136 -12.91 -12.28 -0.64
N PHE A 137 -11.84 -12.53 -1.39
CA PHE A 137 -11.86 -13.06 -2.76
C PHE A 137 -11.59 -14.56 -2.85
N ASP A 138 -11.71 -15.30 -1.75
CA ASP A 138 -11.21 -16.64 -1.51
C ASP A 138 -9.66 -16.67 -1.39
N TRP A 139 -9.12 -17.85 -1.09
CA TRP A 139 -7.68 -18.11 -1.06
C TRP A 139 -7.35 -19.30 -1.97
N GLY A 140 -6.69 -19.00 -3.10
CA GLY A 140 -6.35 -20.00 -4.12
C GLY A 140 -6.17 -19.38 -5.51
N PRO A 141 -6.00 -20.21 -6.54
CA PRO A 141 -5.72 -19.75 -7.90
C PRO A 141 -6.94 -19.10 -8.59
N ILE A 142 -8.14 -19.26 -8.05
CA ILE A 142 -9.39 -18.72 -8.60
C ILE A 142 -9.97 -17.77 -7.56
N CYS A 143 -10.09 -16.51 -7.94
CA CYS A 143 -10.76 -15.51 -7.10
C CYS A 143 -12.28 -15.62 -7.26
N ALA A 144 -13.01 -15.65 -6.14
CA ALA A 144 -14.46 -15.65 -6.09
C ALA A 144 -14.96 -14.75 -4.94
N PRO A 145 -16.11 -14.09 -5.08
CA PRO A 145 -16.68 -13.29 -3.99
C PRO A 145 -17.04 -14.19 -2.80
N MET A 146 -16.57 -13.85 -1.60
CA MET A 146 -16.97 -14.51 -0.37
C MET A 146 -18.14 -13.77 0.26
N VAL A 147 -19.20 -14.47 0.61
CA VAL A 147 -20.47 -13.89 1.08
C VAL A 147 -20.79 -14.32 2.51
N THR A 148 -20.82 -15.64 2.74
CA THR A 148 -21.23 -16.20 4.02
C THR A 148 -20.06 -16.23 5.02
N PRO A 149 -20.32 -16.23 6.34
CA PRO A 149 -19.29 -16.43 7.35
C PRO A 149 -18.44 -17.70 7.10
N GLU A 150 -19.05 -18.78 6.63
CA GLU A 150 -18.32 -20.03 6.34
C GLU A 150 -17.37 -19.89 5.14
N ASP A 151 -17.70 -19.10 4.13
CA ASP A 151 -16.77 -18.82 3.02
C ASP A 151 -15.49 -18.19 3.54
N TYR A 152 -15.61 -17.18 4.43
CA TYR A 152 -14.47 -16.50 5.04
C TYR A 152 -13.65 -17.44 5.96
N ALA A 153 -14.33 -18.28 6.74
CA ALA A 153 -13.68 -19.30 7.55
C ALA A 153 -12.91 -20.30 6.68
N SER A 154 -13.50 -20.73 5.56
CA SER A 154 -12.87 -21.63 4.60
C SER A 154 -11.63 -21.03 3.96
N ALA A 155 -11.69 -19.76 3.51
CA ALA A 155 -10.55 -19.05 2.96
C ALA A 155 -9.41 -18.93 3.98
N ALA A 156 -9.73 -18.61 5.23
CA ALA A 156 -8.74 -18.55 6.31
C ALA A 156 -8.08 -19.93 6.56
N ARG A 157 -8.85 -21.02 6.59
CA ARG A 157 -8.29 -22.39 6.73
C ARG A 157 -7.35 -22.74 5.57
N LYS A 158 -7.69 -22.38 4.33
CA LYS A 158 -6.82 -22.59 3.16
C LYS A 158 -5.49 -21.86 3.32
N ALA A 159 -5.52 -20.57 3.70
CA ALA A 159 -4.32 -19.80 3.94
C ALA A 159 -3.45 -20.40 5.06
N MET A 160 -4.07 -20.81 6.16
CA MET A 160 -3.36 -21.48 7.26
C MET A 160 -2.73 -22.82 6.85
N ALA A 161 -3.37 -23.58 5.98
CA ALA A 161 -2.83 -24.84 5.46
C ALA A 161 -1.55 -24.62 4.62
N GLU A 162 -1.35 -23.46 4.04
CA GLU A 162 -0.12 -23.03 3.36
C GLU A 162 0.94 -22.44 4.32
N GLY A 163 0.64 -22.39 5.62
CA GLY A 163 1.58 -21.91 6.65
C GLY A 163 1.45 -20.45 7.04
N TYR A 164 0.45 -19.73 6.54
CA TYR A 164 0.21 -18.37 6.99
C TYR A 164 -0.30 -18.33 8.43
N THR A 165 0.24 -17.41 9.21
CA THR A 165 -0.16 -17.17 10.62
C THR A 165 -0.94 -15.86 10.79
N ALA A 166 -1.15 -15.15 9.69
CA ALA A 166 -1.93 -13.94 9.63
C ALA A 166 -2.73 -13.87 8.31
N VAL A 167 -3.93 -13.30 8.39
CA VAL A 167 -4.81 -13.07 7.25
C VAL A 167 -5.29 -11.62 7.24
N LYS A 168 -5.45 -11.03 6.06
CA LYS A 168 -6.08 -9.72 5.88
C LYS A 168 -7.40 -9.86 5.12
N VAL A 169 -8.44 -9.22 5.63
CA VAL A 169 -9.81 -9.32 5.12
C VAL A 169 -10.51 -7.97 5.12
N ASP A 170 -11.22 -7.67 4.05
CA ASP A 170 -12.23 -6.62 4.00
C ASP A 170 -13.60 -7.24 4.28
N PRO A 171 -14.12 -7.09 5.52
CA PRO A 171 -15.38 -7.73 5.89
C PRO A 171 -16.62 -6.99 5.35
N VAL A 172 -16.45 -5.76 4.82
CA VAL A 172 -17.52 -4.94 4.25
C VAL A 172 -17.50 -4.91 2.72
N GLY A 173 -16.48 -5.50 2.08
CA GLY A 173 -16.27 -5.41 0.63
C GLY A 173 -17.37 -6.04 -0.23
N PHE A 174 -18.06 -7.09 0.27
CA PHE A 174 -19.18 -7.72 -0.42
C PHE A 174 -20.47 -7.63 0.40
N ASN A 175 -21.58 -7.29 -0.26
CA ASN A 175 -22.90 -7.42 0.35
C ASN A 175 -23.37 -8.88 0.40
N MET A 176 -24.55 -9.11 1.01
CA MET A 176 -25.12 -10.46 1.16
C MET A 176 -25.58 -11.10 -0.17
N LYS A 177 -25.54 -10.35 -1.27
CA LYS A 177 -25.84 -10.85 -2.64
C LYS A 177 -24.56 -11.17 -3.44
N GLY A 178 -23.37 -11.00 -2.83
CA GLY A 178 -22.09 -11.21 -3.49
C GLY A 178 -21.69 -10.08 -4.45
N ASN A 179 -22.34 -8.93 -4.37
CA ASN A 179 -21.93 -7.76 -5.14
C ASN A 179 -20.85 -7.01 -4.37
N TRP A 180 -19.79 -6.63 -5.07
CA TRP A 180 -18.80 -5.72 -4.52
C TRP A 180 -19.45 -4.39 -4.17
N MET A 181 -19.29 -3.94 -2.93
CA MET A 181 -19.96 -2.74 -2.44
C MET A 181 -19.36 -1.47 -3.02
N GLU A 182 -18.18 -1.61 -3.64
CA GLU A 182 -17.43 -0.48 -4.18
C GLU A 182 -17.40 0.70 -3.20
N TRP A 183 -16.99 1.79 -3.67
CA TRP A 183 -16.89 3.09 -3.03
C TRP A 183 -18.26 3.71 -2.65
N SER A 184 -19.27 2.90 -2.49
CA SER A 184 -20.68 3.31 -2.23
C SER A 184 -21.09 3.24 -0.76
N ASN A 185 -20.19 2.87 0.15
CA ASN A 185 -20.45 2.83 1.60
C ASN A 185 -20.35 4.23 2.22
N TYR A 186 -21.13 5.16 1.72
CA TYR A 186 -21.24 6.48 2.31
C TYR A 186 -22.22 6.48 3.47
N GLY A 187 -21.76 6.89 4.65
CA GLY A 187 -22.55 6.98 5.84
C GLY A 187 -22.59 5.67 6.64
N LEU A 188 -23.55 5.58 7.54
CA LEU A 188 -23.70 4.45 8.43
C LEU A 188 -24.09 3.17 7.68
N LEU A 189 -23.47 2.05 8.03
CA LEU A 189 -23.89 0.74 7.55
C LEU A 189 -25.26 0.39 8.09
N GLU A 190 -26.07 -0.22 7.26
CA GLU A 190 -27.32 -0.84 7.70
C GLU A 190 -27.01 -1.98 8.68
N TYR A 191 -27.99 -2.28 9.55
CA TYR A 191 -27.84 -3.31 10.59
C TYR A 191 -27.36 -4.65 10.03
N ASP A 192 -27.95 -5.12 8.93
CA ASP A 192 -27.60 -6.40 8.31
C ASP A 192 -26.18 -6.41 7.73
N GLN A 193 -25.73 -5.29 7.19
CA GLN A 193 -24.35 -5.15 6.70
C GLN A 193 -23.35 -5.15 7.84
N MET A 194 -23.63 -4.42 8.91
CA MET A 194 -22.81 -4.41 10.12
C MET A 194 -22.72 -5.81 10.72
N LYS A 195 -23.88 -6.48 10.89
CA LYS A 195 -23.94 -7.83 11.39
C LYS A 195 -23.15 -8.81 10.54
N ALA A 196 -23.30 -8.75 9.21
CA ALA A 196 -22.57 -9.61 8.30
C ALA A 196 -21.05 -9.43 8.43
N ALA A 197 -20.56 -8.18 8.52
CA ALA A 197 -19.14 -7.90 8.72
C ALA A 197 -18.61 -8.53 10.03
N VAL A 198 -19.35 -8.38 11.11
CA VAL A 198 -19.00 -8.94 12.43
C VAL A 198 -19.00 -10.48 12.40
N ASP A 199 -20.03 -11.10 11.80
CA ASP A 199 -20.16 -12.55 11.72
C ASP A 199 -19.04 -13.19 10.87
N ARG A 200 -18.60 -12.53 9.79
CA ARG A 200 -17.46 -12.94 8.95
C ARG A 200 -16.16 -13.00 9.75
N VAL A 201 -15.87 -11.95 10.51
CA VAL A 201 -14.67 -11.90 11.38
C VAL A 201 -14.76 -12.92 12.52
N ALA A 202 -15.95 -13.12 13.09
CA ALA A 202 -16.19 -14.15 14.09
C ALA A 202 -15.85 -15.55 13.55
N ALA A 203 -16.33 -15.88 12.34
CA ALA A 203 -16.07 -17.17 11.70
C ALA A 203 -14.57 -17.38 11.38
N ILE A 204 -13.85 -16.35 10.94
CA ILE A 204 -12.40 -16.42 10.78
C ILE A 204 -11.72 -16.72 12.11
N ARG A 205 -12.11 -16.02 13.20
CA ARG A 205 -11.54 -16.22 14.54
C ARG A 205 -11.84 -17.62 15.07
N GLU A 206 -13.03 -18.13 14.87
CA GLU A 206 -13.38 -19.51 15.27
C GLU A 206 -12.55 -20.53 14.50
N ALA A 207 -12.43 -20.38 13.19
CA ALA A 207 -11.65 -21.28 12.33
C ALA A 207 -10.15 -21.24 12.60
N GLY A 208 -9.60 -20.05 12.86
CA GLY A 208 -8.16 -19.84 13.07
C GLY A 208 -7.68 -19.97 14.51
N GLY A 209 -8.62 -19.98 15.47
CA GLY A 209 -8.28 -20.00 16.89
C GLY A 209 -7.55 -18.73 17.35
N PRO A 210 -7.07 -18.70 18.61
CA PRO A 210 -6.46 -17.49 19.20
C PRO A 210 -5.07 -17.14 18.61
N GLY A 211 -4.43 -18.07 17.92
CA GLY A 211 -3.09 -17.89 17.35
C GLY A 211 -3.05 -17.28 15.96
N LEU A 212 -4.20 -17.14 15.28
CA LEU A 212 -4.26 -16.47 13.99
C LEU A 212 -4.39 -14.96 14.16
N ASP A 213 -3.48 -14.18 13.57
CA ASP A 213 -3.64 -12.73 13.49
C ASP A 213 -4.63 -12.37 12.38
N ILE A 214 -5.64 -11.57 12.72
CA ILE A 214 -6.66 -11.09 11.79
C ILE A 214 -6.47 -9.60 11.58
N ILE A 215 -6.18 -9.21 10.35
CA ILE A 215 -6.06 -7.83 9.91
C ILE A 215 -7.38 -7.42 9.27
N ILE A 216 -7.97 -6.35 9.76
CA ILE A 216 -9.18 -5.79 9.19
C ILE A 216 -8.82 -4.65 8.25
N GLU A 217 -9.22 -4.79 7.01
CA GLU A 217 -9.06 -3.78 5.97
C GLU A 217 -10.42 -3.17 5.64
N LEU A 218 -10.48 -1.85 5.51
CA LEU A 218 -11.71 -1.16 5.11
C LEU A 218 -11.57 -0.31 3.83
N HIS A 219 -10.36 -0.19 3.27
CA HIS A 219 -10.07 0.58 2.06
C HIS A 219 -10.66 2.00 2.08
N SER A 220 -10.76 2.63 3.23
CA SER A 220 -11.41 3.93 3.43
C SER A 220 -12.89 3.97 3.01
N LEU A 221 -13.57 2.81 2.96
CA LEU A 221 -14.98 2.69 2.55
C LEU A 221 -15.98 3.12 3.62
N THR A 222 -15.54 3.30 4.86
CA THR A 222 -16.40 3.68 5.98
C THR A 222 -16.14 5.13 6.41
N ASP A 223 -17.14 5.75 7.03
CA ASP A 223 -16.99 7.01 7.74
C ASP A 223 -16.52 6.78 9.19
N THR A 224 -16.19 7.87 9.89
CA THR A 224 -15.70 7.83 11.27
C THR A 224 -16.69 7.13 12.23
N ASN A 225 -17.99 7.40 12.11
CA ASN A 225 -18.99 6.81 13.01
C ASN A 225 -19.14 5.31 12.78
N THR A 226 -19.24 4.90 11.53
CA THR A 226 -19.30 3.49 11.13
C THR A 226 -18.03 2.76 11.57
N ALA A 227 -16.85 3.35 11.34
CA ALA A 227 -15.58 2.79 11.74
C ALA A 227 -15.51 2.56 13.27
N ILE A 228 -16.00 3.51 14.06
CA ILE A 228 -16.05 3.37 15.53
C ILE A 228 -17.02 2.26 15.94
N GLN A 229 -18.23 2.22 15.36
CA GLN A 229 -19.22 1.21 15.68
C GLN A 229 -18.72 -0.19 15.35
N LEU A 230 -18.21 -0.39 14.13
CA LEU A 230 -17.66 -1.68 13.67
C LEU A 230 -16.44 -2.08 14.50
N GLY A 231 -15.50 -1.15 14.72
CA GLY A 231 -14.29 -1.42 15.49
C GLY A 231 -14.59 -1.91 16.90
N ARG A 232 -15.56 -1.29 17.60
CA ARG A 232 -16.00 -1.72 18.93
C ARG A 232 -16.60 -3.14 18.94
N GLU A 233 -17.39 -3.48 17.93
CA GLU A 233 -17.92 -4.85 17.78
C GLU A 233 -16.82 -5.88 17.50
N LEU A 234 -15.73 -5.47 16.83
CA LEU A 234 -14.60 -6.34 16.48
C LEU A 234 -13.56 -6.50 17.60
N GLU A 235 -13.52 -5.63 18.62
CA GLU A 235 -12.53 -5.69 19.71
C GLU A 235 -12.49 -7.07 20.39
N LYS A 236 -13.64 -7.69 20.60
CA LYS A 236 -13.77 -9.01 21.24
C LYS A 236 -13.06 -10.14 20.48
N TYR A 237 -12.81 -9.95 19.17
CA TYR A 237 -12.09 -10.91 18.34
C TYR A 237 -10.57 -10.69 18.34
N ARG A 238 -10.06 -9.68 19.04
CA ARG A 238 -8.63 -9.41 19.20
C ARG A 238 -7.93 -9.33 17.85
N CYS A 239 -8.45 -8.48 16.96
CA CYS A 239 -7.87 -8.22 15.65
C CYS A 239 -6.48 -7.58 15.80
N PHE A 240 -5.56 -7.88 14.85
CA PHE A 240 -4.17 -7.48 14.92
C PHE A 240 -4.02 -5.98 14.69
N TYR A 241 -4.65 -5.46 13.64
CA TYR A 241 -4.83 -4.02 13.41
C TYR A 241 -6.03 -3.73 12.50
N TYR A 242 -6.39 -2.46 12.43
CA TYR A 242 -7.54 -1.89 11.73
C TYR A 242 -7.04 -0.91 10.69
N GLU A 243 -7.01 -1.34 9.43
CA GLU A 243 -6.41 -0.66 8.31
C GLU A 243 -7.45 0.20 7.60
N GLU A 244 -7.07 1.46 7.32
CA GLU A 244 -7.86 2.44 6.58
C GLU A 244 -9.35 2.54 6.99
N PRO A 245 -9.64 2.71 8.29
CA PRO A 245 -11.03 2.81 8.75
C PRO A 245 -11.77 4.05 8.22
N THR A 246 -11.05 5.05 7.72
CA THR A 246 -11.58 6.23 7.05
C THR A 246 -10.54 6.80 6.09
N GLN A 247 -10.93 7.77 5.27
CA GLN A 247 -10.02 8.41 4.32
C GLN A 247 -8.97 9.28 5.06
N PRO A 248 -7.71 9.32 4.58
CA PRO A 248 -6.61 9.93 5.32
C PRO A 248 -6.46 11.45 5.14
N LEU A 249 -7.32 12.11 4.35
CA LEU A 249 -7.20 13.56 4.07
C LEU A 249 -7.43 14.44 5.30
N ASN A 250 -8.09 13.91 6.32
CA ASN A 250 -8.26 14.59 7.60
C ASN A 250 -7.72 13.72 8.75
N PRO A 251 -6.47 13.95 9.19
CA PRO A 251 -5.85 13.16 10.26
C PRO A 251 -6.63 13.13 11.58
N SER A 252 -7.39 14.20 11.90
CA SER A 252 -8.16 14.25 13.15
C SER A 252 -9.24 13.18 13.24
N LEU A 253 -9.75 12.67 12.11
CA LEU A 253 -10.72 11.58 12.08
C LEU A 253 -10.07 10.25 12.54
N PHE A 254 -8.83 9.99 12.14
CA PHE A 254 -8.08 8.84 12.66
C PHE A 254 -7.85 8.94 14.17
N ARG A 255 -7.54 10.13 14.67
CA ARG A 255 -7.40 10.37 16.11
C ARG A 255 -8.71 10.09 16.84
N GLU A 256 -9.85 10.50 16.29
CA GLU A 256 -11.15 10.23 16.87
C GLU A 256 -11.44 8.73 16.93
N ILE A 257 -11.17 7.99 15.86
CA ILE A 257 -11.32 6.54 15.83
C ILE A 257 -10.37 5.87 16.84
N ALA A 258 -9.09 6.23 16.86
CA ALA A 258 -8.09 5.68 17.77
C ALA A 258 -8.43 5.90 19.25
N ASN A 259 -9.10 7.01 19.58
CA ASN A 259 -9.57 7.27 20.94
C ASN A 259 -10.80 6.42 21.34
N ASN A 260 -11.52 5.86 20.38
CA ASN A 260 -12.77 5.15 20.60
C ASN A 260 -12.71 3.64 20.32
N VAL A 261 -11.64 3.17 19.66
CA VAL A 261 -11.42 1.76 19.28
C VAL A 261 -10.05 1.32 19.77
N ARG A 262 -10.00 0.16 20.44
CA ARG A 262 -8.76 -0.38 21.05
C ARG A 262 -7.92 -1.20 20.07
N ILE A 263 -8.43 -1.52 18.88
CA ILE A 263 -7.65 -2.20 17.86
C ILE A 263 -6.61 -1.20 17.34
N PRO A 264 -5.31 -1.57 17.22
CA PRO A 264 -4.29 -0.69 16.69
C PRO A 264 -4.65 -0.17 15.30
N MET A 265 -4.53 1.14 15.07
CA MET A 265 -4.83 1.77 13.77
C MET A 265 -3.66 1.63 12.82
N ALA A 266 -3.96 1.31 11.54
CA ALA A 266 -3.00 1.29 10.46
C ALA A 266 -3.50 2.09 9.25
N SER A 267 -2.58 2.76 8.53
CA SER A 267 -2.86 3.40 7.24
C SER A 267 -1.57 3.80 6.56
N GLY A 268 -1.61 4.07 5.26
CA GLY A 268 -0.44 4.59 4.59
C GLY A 268 -0.44 4.53 3.08
N GLU A 269 -1.14 3.62 2.44
CA GLU A 269 -1.14 3.47 0.98
C GLU A 269 -1.61 4.73 0.24
N ARG A 270 -2.44 5.56 0.91
CA ARG A 270 -2.96 6.85 0.41
C ARG A 270 -2.36 8.06 1.13
N ILE A 271 -1.25 7.87 1.86
CA ILE A 271 -0.51 8.96 2.51
C ILE A 271 0.84 9.10 1.80
N TYR A 272 1.14 10.31 1.34
CA TYR A 272 2.30 10.55 0.48
C TYR A 272 3.28 11.49 1.16
N SER A 273 4.57 11.15 1.05
CA SER A 273 5.71 11.88 1.58
C SER A 273 5.69 12.06 3.12
N ARG A 274 6.83 12.43 3.68
CA ARG A 274 6.97 12.70 5.13
C ARG A 274 6.07 13.85 5.62
N TRP A 275 5.71 14.78 4.73
CA TRP A 275 4.79 15.88 5.09
C TRP A 275 3.36 15.37 5.29
N GLY A 276 2.91 14.43 4.48
CA GLY A 276 1.60 13.80 4.66
C GLY A 276 1.54 12.91 5.91
N TYR A 277 2.62 12.19 6.24
CA TYR A 277 2.68 11.35 7.44
C TYR A 277 2.83 12.14 8.74
N ARG A 278 3.44 13.33 8.70
CA ARG A 278 3.74 14.13 9.88
C ARG A 278 2.57 14.31 10.86
N PRO A 279 1.35 14.71 10.44
CA PRO A 279 0.24 14.88 11.38
C PRO A 279 -0.12 13.61 12.15
N PHE A 280 -0.04 12.44 11.49
CA PHE A 280 -0.32 11.15 12.11
C PHE A 280 0.72 10.73 13.13
N TYR A 281 1.99 11.15 12.94
CA TYR A 281 3.05 10.95 13.93
C TYR A 281 2.85 11.83 15.15
N GLU A 282 2.65 13.14 14.93
CA GLU A 282 2.53 14.13 15.99
C GLU A 282 1.34 13.87 16.90
N ASP A 283 0.21 13.41 16.37
CA ASP A 283 -0.97 13.09 17.15
C ASP A 283 -1.06 11.61 17.58
N ARG A 284 -0.13 10.76 17.10
CA ARG A 284 -0.06 9.32 17.41
C ARG A 284 -1.37 8.58 17.12
N SER A 285 -2.07 8.96 16.07
CA SER A 285 -3.32 8.32 15.66
C SER A 285 -3.12 6.99 14.94
N LEU A 286 -1.91 6.72 14.44
CA LEU A 286 -1.53 5.44 13.87
C LEU A 286 -0.57 4.68 14.78
N SER A 287 -0.79 3.37 14.92
CA SER A 287 0.13 2.43 15.56
C SER A 287 1.07 1.79 14.53
N ILE A 288 0.65 1.73 13.27
CA ILE A 288 1.37 1.15 12.15
C ILE A 288 1.20 2.08 10.94
N ILE A 289 2.30 2.38 10.26
CA ILE A 289 2.26 3.05 8.96
C ILE A 289 2.51 2.05 7.84
N GLN A 290 1.88 2.30 6.68
CA GLN A 290 1.92 1.41 5.53
C GLN A 290 2.28 2.16 4.25
N PRO A 291 3.48 2.78 4.17
CA PRO A 291 3.88 3.49 2.97
C PRO A 291 4.01 2.53 1.79
N ASP A 292 3.46 2.91 0.64
CA ASP A 292 3.70 2.23 -0.62
C ASP A 292 4.89 2.91 -1.32
N LEU A 293 5.99 2.19 -1.52
CA LEU A 293 7.20 2.75 -2.10
C LEU A 293 7.03 3.19 -3.55
N CYS A 294 6.02 2.65 -4.25
CA CYS A 294 5.67 3.09 -5.60
C CYS A 294 4.76 4.33 -5.62
N ASN A 295 4.29 4.80 -4.46
CA ASN A 295 3.38 5.95 -4.32
C ASN A 295 3.90 7.06 -3.41
N THR A 296 4.82 6.78 -2.50
CA THR A 296 5.18 7.72 -1.44
C THR A 296 6.40 8.60 -1.74
N GLY A 297 7.02 8.42 -2.91
CA GLY A 297 8.24 9.13 -3.33
C GLY A 297 9.46 8.23 -3.44
N GLY A 298 9.28 6.92 -3.62
CA GLY A 298 10.33 5.93 -3.82
C GLY A 298 11.02 5.50 -2.54
N LEU A 299 12.14 4.81 -2.69
CA LEU A 299 12.99 4.33 -1.59
C LEU A 299 13.61 5.50 -0.80
N THR A 300 14.02 6.56 -1.50
CA THR A 300 14.62 7.76 -0.90
C THR A 300 13.70 8.41 0.12
N GLU A 301 12.45 8.62 -0.22
CA GLU A 301 11.46 9.22 0.69
C GLU A 301 10.90 8.20 1.68
N GLY A 302 10.64 6.98 1.21
CA GLY A 302 10.13 5.88 2.03
C GLY A 302 11.03 5.59 3.24
N LYS A 303 12.35 5.55 3.04
CA LYS A 303 13.31 5.38 4.14
C LYS A 303 13.17 6.48 5.19
N LYS A 304 13.04 7.75 4.77
CA LYS A 304 12.88 8.89 5.69
C LYS A 304 11.56 8.80 6.47
N ILE A 305 10.47 8.38 5.81
CA ILE A 305 9.17 8.16 6.45
C ILE A 305 9.29 7.08 7.53
N CYS A 306 9.92 5.95 7.21
CA CYS A 306 10.11 4.86 8.15
C CYS A 306 11.01 5.25 9.34
N ASP A 307 12.10 5.98 9.10
CA ASP A 307 12.99 6.47 10.16
C ASP A 307 12.27 7.44 11.10
N MET A 308 11.40 8.31 10.56
CA MET A 308 10.57 9.19 11.40
C MET A 308 9.58 8.39 12.26
N ALA A 309 8.95 7.34 11.74
CA ALA A 309 8.00 6.52 12.47
C ALA A 309 8.63 5.91 13.74
N HIS A 310 9.86 5.43 13.66
CA HIS A 310 10.59 4.89 14.80
C HIS A 310 10.76 5.89 15.95
N THR A 311 10.88 7.19 15.64
CA THR A 311 10.98 8.25 16.66
C THR A 311 9.71 8.38 17.50
N TYR A 312 8.56 7.98 16.93
CA TYR A 312 7.25 8.04 17.59
C TYR A 312 6.77 6.67 18.09
N ASP A 313 7.62 5.64 18.05
CA ASP A 313 7.27 4.27 18.44
C ASP A 313 6.12 3.70 17.60
N ILE A 314 6.15 3.96 16.31
CA ILE A 314 5.16 3.53 15.33
C ILE A 314 5.76 2.41 14.47
N GLY A 315 5.06 1.28 14.36
CA GLY A 315 5.46 0.15 13.53
C GLY A 315 5.37 0.47 12.04
N VAL A 316 6.16 -0.25 11.24
CA VAL A 316 6.18 -0.09 9.78
C VAL A 316 5.82 -1.41 9.11
N GLN A 317 4.89 -1.36 8.17
CA GLN A 317 4.56 -2.44 7.26
C GLN A 317 4.37 -1.87 5.86
N ILE A 318 5.25 -2.19 4.93
CA ILE A 318 5.21 -1.66 3.57
C ILE A 318 3.98 -2.21 2.84
N HIS A 319 3.16 -1.30 2.29
CA HIS A 319 2.05 -1.66 1.38
C HIS A 319 2.60 -2.04 0.00
N ILE A 320 2.02 -3.08 -0.61
CA ILE A 320 2.37 -3.55 -1.95
C ILE A 320 1.08 -3.86 -2.71
N CYS A 321 0.86 -3.19 -3.82
CA CYS A 321 -0.26 -3.46 -4.75
C CYS A 321 0.22 -3.53 -6.21
N GLY A 322 1.51 -3.39 -6.46
CA GLY A 322 2.12 -3.29 -7.79
C GLY A 322 2.58 -4.62 -8.39
N SER A 323 3.45 -4.50 -9.39
CA SER A 323 4.13 -5.62 -10.03
C SER A 323 5.25 -6.20 -9.15
N PRO A 324 5.97 -7.24 -9.61
CA PRO A 324 7.16 -7.73 -8.92
C PRO A 324 8.23 -6.66 -8.65
N ILE A 325 8.24 -5.55 -9.39
CA ILE A 325 9.14 -4.41 -9.13
C ILE A 325 8.79 -3.76 -7.79
N SER A 326 7.49 -3.53 -7.53
CA SER A 326 7.02 -3.01 -6.23
C SER A 326 7.44 -3.93 -5.08
N THR A 327 7.23 -5.25 -5.23
CA THR A 327 7.67 -6.24 -4.24
C THR A 327 9.17 -6.22 -4.02
N ALA A 328 9.95 -6.17 -5.10
CA ALA A 328 11.41 -6.11 -5.00
C ALA A 328 11.90 -4.85 -4.27
N ALA A 329 11.29 -3.69 -4.54
CA ALA A 329 11.60 -2.46 -3.84
C ALA A 329 11.24 -2.53 -2.34
N ALA A 330 10.10 -3.12 -2.00
CA ALA A 330 9.65 -3.25 -0.61
C ALA A 330 10.53 -4.19 0.23
N LEU A 331 11.17 -5.17 -0.40
CA LEU A 331 12.08 -6.10 0.26
C LEU A 331 13.48 -5.51 0.57
N GLN A 332 13.81 -4.35 0.00
CA GLN A 332 15.08 -3.66 0.30
C GLN A 332 14.99 -2.88 1.61
#